data_b5c7dd842b3d2b87adf297efb082c580
#
_entry.id   b5c7dd842b3d2b87adf297efb082c580
#
_cell.length_a   1.000
_cell.length_b   1.000
_cell.length_c   1.000
_cell.angle_alpha   90.00
_cell.angle_beta   90.00
_cell.angle_gamma   90.00
#
_symmetry.space_group_name_H-M   'P 1'
#
loop_
_entity.id
_entity.type
_entity.pdbx_description
1 polymer ?
#
loop_
_entity_poly.entity_id
_entity_poly.type
_entity_poly.pdbx_seq_one_letter_code
_entity_poly.pdbx_strand_id
1 'polypeptide(L)'
;FNVAIESRKAVGGMSADQLYIFAKEDMIRLTNYIMGVPVDAQSPLDEIALSTLKEVASQCVGAAMDELNDFLGRDMRDTITRISAFDNTERIQDIIRSWNAEDSVLLMGLHYVIDGVVESDAYIVAAQALKQVLGISDMADMPCQETGGQTPGMPAAGMQTAEHKEAIAVQEVSF
;
A
#
# COMPACT_ATOMS: atom_id res chain seq x y z
N PHE A 1 -15.88 3.00 -9.25
CA PHE A 1 -15.52 4.22 -8.49
C PHE A 1 -14.39 3.89 -7.53
N ASN A 2 -13.29 4.66 -7.58
CA ASN A 2 -12.10 4.42 -6.78
C ASN A 2 -11.58 5.72 -6.16
N VAL A 3 -10.79 5.57 -5.10
CA VAL A 3 -10.00 6.65 -4.50
C VAL A 3 -8.54 6.34 -4.72
N ALA A 4 -7.80 7.29 -5.26
CA ALA A 4 -6.37 7.23 -5.44
C ALA A 4 -5.66 8.10 -4.40
N ILE A 5 -4.65 7.53 -3.76
CA ILE A 5 -3.72 8.22 -2.88
C ILE A 5 -2.34 8.18 -3.54
N GLU A 6 -1.90 9.34 -4.03
CA GLU A 6 -0.59 9.50 -4.65
C GLU A 6 0.44 9.81 -3.57
N SER A 7 1.57 9.09 -3.56
CA SER A 7 2.67 9.37 -2.67
C SER A 7 4.03 9.31 -3.38
N ARG A 8 5.05 9.86 -2.72
CA ARG A 8 6.42 9.82 -3.21
C ARG A 8 7.36 9.38 -2.11
N LYS A 9 8.02 8.25 -2.33
CA LYS A 9 9.12 7.77 -1.47
C LYS A 9 10.44 8.37 -1.94
N ALA A 10 11.26 8.81 -0.98
CA ALA A 10 12.58 9.40 -1.27
C ALA A 10 13.63 8.94 -0.26
N VAL A 11 14.86 8.70 -0.75
CA VAL A 11 16.05 8.39 0.05
C VAL A 11 17.32 8.84 -0.68
N GLY A 12 18.22 9.56 -0.02
CA GLY A 12 19.55 9.86 -0.55
C GLY A 12 19.55 10.55 -1.93
N GLY A 13 18.55 11.37 -2.25
CA GLY A 13 18.39 12.04 -3.54
C GLY A 13 17.67 11.22 -4.61
N MET A 14 17.38 9.94 -4.39
CA MET A 14 16.51 9.13 -5.23
C MET A 14 15.05 9.28 -4.80
N SER A 15 14.13 9.14 -5.74
CA SER A 15 12.69 9.13 -5.43
C SER A 15 11.92 8.23 -6.36
N ALA A 16 10.77 7.73 -5.88
CA ALA A 16 9.84 6.94 -6.65
C ALA A 16 8.40 7.33 -6.32
N ASP A 17 7.59 7.49 -7.35
CA ASP A 17 6.17 7.74 -7.22
C ASP A 17 5.43 6.42 -7.08
N GLN A 18 4.34 6.46 -6.31
CA GLN A 18 3.43 5.34 -6.11
C GLN A 18 1.99 5.81 -5.91
N LEU A 19 1.07 4.90 -6.17
CA LEU A 19 -0.36 5.13 -6.14
C LEU A 19 -1.03 4.00 -5.37
N TYR A 20 -1.76 4.34 -4.32
CA TYR A 20 -2.65 3.40 -3.64
C TYR A 20 -4.06 3.58 -4.21
N ILE A 21 -4.73 2.49 -4.52
CA ILE A 21 -6.06 2.47 -5.12
C ILE A 21 -6.99 1.68 -4.21
N PHE A 22 -8.03 2.35 -3.72
CA PHE A 22 -9.04 1.77 -2.82
C PHE A 22 -10.41 1.89 -3.45
N ALA A 23 -11.33 1.00 -3.08
CA ALA A 23 -12.73 1.15 -3.40
C ALA A 23 -13.31 2.41 -2.72
N LYS A 24 -14.14 3.16 -3.44
CA LYS A 24 -14.75 4.40 -2.94
C LYS A 24 -15.63 4.16 -1.72
N GLU A 25 -16.40 3.09 -1.75
CA GLU A 25 -17.30 2.68 -0.69
C GLU A 25 -16.55 2.45 0.63
N ASP A 26 -15.38 1.83 0.56
CA ASP A 26 -14.53 1.57 1.72
C ASP A 26 -13.98 2.86 2.31
N MET A 27 -13.59 3.80 1.45
CA MET A 27 -13.11 5.11 1.89
C MET A 27 -14.23 5.96 2.49
N ILE A 28 -15.47 5.82 2.03
CA ILE A 28 -16.64 6.45 2.67
C ILE A 28 -16.86 5.84 4.07
N ARG A 29 -16.83 4.52 4.20
CA ARG A 29 -16.97 3.83 5.50
C ARG A 29 -15.89 4.26 6.49
N LEU A 30 -14.64 4.28 6.03
CA LEU A 30 -13.50 4.72 6.83
C LEU A 30 -13.67 6.18 7.28
N THR A 31 -14.05 7.07 6.36
CA THR A 31 -14.28 8.48 6.68
C THR A 31 -15.42 8.66 7.68
N ASN A 32 -16.53 7.96 7.49
CA ASN A 32 -17.65 7.96 8.41
C ASN A 32 -17.23 7.53 9.82
N TYR A 33 -16.46 6.44 9.92
CA TYR A 33 -15.93 5.95 11.20
C TYR A 33 -15.07 7.02 11.90
N ILE A 34 -14.14 7.64 11.18
CA ILE A 34 -13.24 8.68 11.71
C ILE A 34 -14.01 9.90 12.18
N MET A 35 -15.05 10.29 11.44
CA MET A 35 -15.88 11.46 11.74
C MET A 35 -16.98 11.18 12.79
N GLY A 36 -17.09 9.96 13.30
CA GLY A 36 -18.11 9.56 14.27
C GLY A 36 -19.52 9.50 13.68
N VAL A 37 -19.63 9.32 12.36
CA VAL A 37 -20.89 9.09 11.63
C VAL A 37 -21.13 7.58 11.53
N PRO A 38 -22.40 7.09 11.48
CA PRO A 38 -22.64 5.67 11.25
C PRO A 38 -21.89 5.15 10.02
N VAL A 39 -21.18 4.03 10.16
CA VAL A 39 -20.28 3.50 9.11
C VAL A 39 -20.99 3.29 7.78
N ASP A 40 -22.23 2.82 7.80
CA ASP A 40 -23.04 2.55 6.61
C ASP A 40 -23.81 3.77 6.06
N ALA A 41 -23.59 4.97 6.62
CA ALA A 41 -24.22 6.17 6.10
C ALA A 41 -23.74 6.48 4.67
N GLN A 42 -24.66 6.91 3.82
CA GLN A 42 -24.38 7.33 2.44
C GLN A 42 -23.82 8.76 2.42
N SER A 43 -22.64 8.94 3.00
CA SER A 43 -21.97 10.23 3.06
C SER A 43 -21.30 10.56 1.72
N PRO A 44 -21.26 11.83 1.29
CA PRO A 44 -20.51 12.22 0.11
C PRO A 44 -19.00 12.13 0.40
N LEU A 45 -18.22 11.79 -0.61
CA LEU A 45 -16.77 11.90 -0.56
C LEU A 45 -16.36 13.30 -1.07
N ASP A 46 -16.68 14.30 -0.28
CA ASP A 46 -16.43 15.70 -0.55
C ASP A 46 -15.01 16.15 -0.16
N GLU A 47 -14.71 17.42 -0.25
CA GLU A 47 -13.40 17.98 0.06
C GLU A 47 -13.00 17.76 1.54
N ILE A 48 -13.96 17.81 2.45
CA ILE A 48 -13.72 17.57 3.88
C ILE A 48 -13.35 16.11 4.11
N ALA A 49 -14.10 15.18 3.51
CA ALA A 49 -13.83 13.75 3.57
C ALA A 49 -12.45 13.41 2.98
N LEU A 50 -12.11 13.96 1.80
CA LEU A 50 -10.79 13.76 1.18
C LEU A 50 -9.66 14.37 2.00
N SER A 51 -9.88 15.52 2.65
CA SER A 51 -8.88 16.13 3.55
C SER A 51 -8.66 15.27 4.80
N THR A 52 -9.72 14.72 5.37
CA THR A 52 -9.66 13.80 6.50
C THR A 52 -8.88 12.52 6.14
N LEU A 53 -9.17 11.94 4.99
CA LEU A 53 -8.43 10.78 4.48
C LEU A 53 -6.96 11.09 4.25
N LYS A 54 -6.64 12.28 3.74
CA LYS A 54 -5.25 12.69 3.52
C LYS A 54 -4.47 12.77 4.84
N GLU A 55 -5.09 13.35 5.87
CA GLU A 55 -4.47 13.45 7.20
C GLU A 55 -4.18 12.07 7.79
N VAL A 56 -5.19 11.18 7.77
CA VAL A 56 -5.04 9.81 8.28
C VAL A 56 -4.01 9.03 7.48
N ALA A 57 -4.07 9.09 6.14
CA ALA A 57 -3.09 8.43 5.29
C ALA A 57 -1.66 8.93 5.57
N SER A 58 -1.49 10.24 5.80
CA SER A 58 -0.18 10.81 6.12
C SER A 58 0.35 10.30 7.46
N GLN A 59 -0.50 10.16 8.46
CA GLN A 59 -0.13 9.60 9.77
C GLN A 59 0.23 8.11 9.67
N CYS A 60 -0.57 7.31 8.95
CA CYS A 60 -0.29 5.89 8.72
C CYS A 60 1.02 5.68 7.96
N VAL A 61 1.25 6.47 6.90
CA VAL A 61 2.49 6.41 6.12
C VAL A 61 3.69 6.82 6.96
N GLY A 62 3.57 7.85 7.81
CA GLY A 62 4.64 8.27 8.73
C GLY A 62 5.03 7.13 9.67
N ALA A 63 4.06 6.52 10.34
CA ALA A 63 4.31 5.39 11.25
C ALA A 63 4.93 4.18 10.52
N ALA A 64 4.43 3.83 9.32
CA ALA A 64 4.99 2.75 8.53
C ALA A 64 6.42 3.04 8.05
N MET A 65 6.76 4.32 7.81
CA MET A 65 8.13 4.70 7.43
C MET A 65 9.11 4.57 8.58
N ASP A 66 8.71 4.88 9.80
CA ASP A 66 9.58 4.70 10.97
C ASP A 66 9.98 3.22 11.13
N GLU A 67 9.00 2.31 11.07
CA GLU A 67 9.25 0.85 11.14
C GLU A 67 10.11 0.36 9.96
N LEU A 68 9.84 0.84 8.75
CA LEU A 68 10.57 0.43 7.56
C LEU A 68 12.01 0.96 7.57
N ASN A 69 12.23 2.17 8.07
CA ASN A 69 13.55 2.77 8.22
C ASN A 69 14.41 2.00 9.22
N ASP A 70 13.82 1.61 10.35
CA ASP A 70 14.48 0.77 11.35
C ASP A 70 14.85 -0.61 10.76
N PHE A 71 13.93 -1.23 10.03
CA PHE A 71 14.17 -2.53 9.41
C PHE A 71 15.24 -2.51 8.33
N LEU A 72 15.23 -1.50 7.45
CA LEU A 72 16.18 -1.38 6.32
C LEU A 72 17.48 -0.65 6.68
N GLY A 73 17.55 -0.01 7.85
CA GLY A 73 18.69 0.83 8.24
C GLY A 73 18.89 2.03 7.31
N ARG A 74 17.80 2.64 6.82
CA ARG A 74 17.79 3.76 5.87
C ARG A 74 16.92 4.90 6.39
N ASP A 75 17.24 6.13 6.00
CA ASP A 75 16.41 7.32 6.25
C ASP A 75 15.58 7.62 4.99
N MET A 76 14.48 6.89 4.85
CA MET A 76 13.50 7.09 3.78
C MET A 76 12.36 7.98 4.27
N ARG A 77 11.78 8.72 3.33
CA ARG A 77 10.58 9.52 3.56
C ARG A 77 9.51 9.14 2.54
N ASP A 78 8.27 9.10 2.98
CA ASP A 78 7.12 8.97 2.11
C ASP A 78 6.18 10.15 2.35
N THR A 79 5.75 10.78 1.30
CA THR A 79 4.91 11.99 1.38
C THR A 79 3.67 11.81 0.52
N ILE A 80 2.49 11.94 1.13
CA ILE A 80 1.24 11.97 0.39
C ILE A 80 1.17 13.28 -0.40
N THR A 81 1.21 13.17 -1.72
CA THR A 81 1.20 14.32 -2.62
C THR A 81 -0.22 14.74 -2.97
N ARG A 82 -1.11 13.75 -3.17
CA ARG A 82 -2.49 14.01 -3.58
C ARG A 82 -3.44 12.90 -3.17
N ILE A 83 -4.71 13.25 -2.92
CA ILE A 83 -5.84 12.31 -2.87
C ILE A 83 -6.90 12.77 -3.86
N SER A 84 -7.47 11.83 -4.61
CA SER A 84 -8.53 12.10 -5.56
C SER A 84 -9.49 10.93 -5.72
N ALA A 85 -10.78 11.22 -5.85
CA ALA A 85 -11.77 10.24 -6.28
C ALA A 85 -11.93 10.28 -7.81
N PHE A 86 -12.15 9.14 -8.44
CA PHE A 86 -12.30 9.02 -9.88
C PHE A 86 -13.21 7.86 -10.27
N ASP A 87 -13.81 7.98 -11.45
CA ASP A 87 -14.85 7.07 -11.93
C ASP A 87 -14.37 6.17 -13.07
N ASN A 88 -13.20 6.47 -13.66
CA ASN A 88 -12.65 5.71 -14.78
C ASN A 88 -11.17 5.39 -14.60
N THR A 89 -10.71 4.35 -15.29
CA THR A 89 -9.32 3.87 -15.24
C THR A 89 -8.36 4.74 -16.07
N GLU A 90 -8.85 5.57 -17.00
CA GLU A 90 -8.02 6.43 -17.83
C GLU A 90 -7.19 7.39 -16.96
N ARG A 91 -7.77 7.87 -15.86
CA ARG A 91 -7.08 8.75 -14.93
C ARG A 91 -5.89 8.09 -14.24
N ILE A 92 -5.96 6.79 -13.95
CA ILE A 92 -4.83 6.03 -13.40
C ILE A 92 -3.69 5.99 -14.42
N GLN A 93 -4.01 5.74 -15.68
CA GLN A 93 -3.02 5.73 -16.76
C GLN A 93 -2.35 7.10 -16.93
N ASP A 94 -3.12 8.19 -16.84
CA ASP A 94 -2.57 9.54 -16.93
C ASP A 94 -1.64 9.87 -15.75
N ILE A 95 -1.98 9.44 -14.55
CA ILE A 95 -1.11 9.57 -13.36
C ILE A 95 0.20 8.81 -13.59
N ILE A 96 0.12 7.54 -14.00
CA ILE A 96 1.30 6.69 -14.25
C ILE A 96 2.18 7.31 -15.35
N ARG A 97 1.60 7.77 -16.44
CA ARG A 97 2.33 8.46 -17.53
C ARG A 97 3.05 9.71 -17.03
N SER A 98 2.46 10.44 -16.08
CA SER A 98 3.08 11.65 -15.51
C SER A 98 4.35 11.39 -14.71
N TRP A 99 4.59 10.15 -14.29
CA TRP A 99 5.80 9.79 -13.54
C TRP A 99 7.04 9.67 -14.41
N ASN A 100 6.92 9.81 -15.74
CA ASN A 100 7.98 9.46 -16.70
C ASN A 100 8.51 8.04 -16.45
N ALA A 101 7.63 7.16 -15.96
CA ALA A 101 7.96 5.77 -15.73
C ALA A 101 8.41 5.15 -17.05
N GLU A 102 9.44 4.33 -16.99
CA GLU A 102 9.80 3.41 -18.05
C GLU A 102 8.57 2.54 -18.39
N ASP A 103 8.60 1.80 -19.46
CA ASP A 103 7.46 1.07 -20.05
C ASP A 103 6.77 0.05 -19.11
N SER A 104 7.14 0.01 -17.82
CA SER A 104 6.56 -0.91 -16.84
C SER A 104 6.41 -0.30 -15.44
N VAL A 105 5.46 -0.84 -14.68
CA VAL A 105 5.24 -0.50 -13.27
C VAL A 105 5.19 -1.77 -12.42
N LEU A 106 5.39 -1.61 -11.13
CA LEU A 106 5.13 -2.65 -10.14
C LEU A 106 3.67 -2.57 -9.71
N LEU A 107 2.95 -3.70 -9.78
CA LEU A 107 1.59 -3.83 -9.28
C LEU A 107 1.59 -4.79 -8.09
N MET A 108 1.06 -4.35 -6.97
CA MET A 108 0.90 -5.15 -5.76
C MET A 108 -0.57 -5.13 -5.33
N GLY A 109 -1.15 -6.31 -5.13
CA GLY A 109 -2.46 -6.46 -4.48
C GLY A 109 -2.26 -6.66 -2.98
N LEU A 110 -3.10 -6.04 -2.17
CA LEU A 110 -3.13 -6.27 -0.73
C LEU A 110 -4.57 -6.43 -0.26
N HIS A 111 -4.77 -7.36 0.65
CA HIS A 111 -6.01 -7.49 1.40
C HIS A 111 -5.86 -6.75 2.73
N TYR A 112 -6.85 -5.95 3.11
CA TYR A 112 -6.79 -5.19 4.35
C TYR A 112 -8.09 -5.28 5.14
N VAL A 113 -7.95 -5.26 6.45
CA VAL A 113 -9.06 -5.33 7.40
C VAL A 113 -8.93 -4.17 8.39
N ILE A 114 -10.01 -3.40 8.55
CA ILE A 114 -10.17 -2.46 9.64
C ILE A 114 -11.39 -2.93 10.43
N ASP A 115 -11.15 -3.49 11.60
CA ASP A 115 -12.14 -4.23 12.37
C ASP A 115 -13.43 -3.43 12.62
N GLY A 116 -14.57 -4.02 12.27
CA GLY A 116 -15.88 -3.36 12.36
C GLY A 116 -16.14 -2.24 11.35
N VAL A 117 -15.21 -1.95 10.41
CA VAL A 117 -15.32 -0.87 9.42
C VAL A 117 -15.29 -1.39 7.99
N VAL A 118 -14.21 -2.05 7.60
CA VAL A 118 -14.00 -2.52 6.23
C VAL A 118 -13.12 -3.77 6.19
N GLU A 119 -13.46 -4.68 5.28
CA GLU A 119 -12.63 -5.80 4.85
C GLU A 119 -12.67 -5.83 3.33
N SER A 120 -11.54 -5.63 2.67
CA SER A 120 -11.49 -5.41 1.22
C SER A 120 -10.09 -5.57 0.65
N ASP A 121 -10.00 -5.45 -0.67
CA ASP A 121 -8.75 -5.48 -1.42
C ASP A 121 -8.39 -4.07 -1.89
N ALA A 122 -7.09 -3.79 -1.91
CA ALA A 122 -6.53 -2.58 -2.48
C ALA A 122 -5.36 -2.91 -3.41
N TYR A 123 -4.95 -1.94 -4.21
CA TYR A 123 -3.82 -2.09 -5.12
C TYR A 123 -2.82 -0.97 -4.89
N ILE A 124 -1.54 -1.32 -5.01
CA ILE A 124 -0.44 -0.36 -5.04
C ILE A 124 0.21 -0.46 -6.42
N VAL A 125 0.27 0.66 -7.12
CA VAL A 125 1.03 0.81 -8.36
C VAL A 125 2.24 1.67 -8.06
N ALA A 126 3.43 1.24 -8.43
CA ALA A 126 4.66 1.98 -8.14
C ALA A 126 5.59 2.03 -9.36
N ALA A 127 6.31 3.12 -9.52
CA ALA A 127 7.36 3.22 -10.52
C ALA A 127 8.49 2.20 -10.23
N GLN A 128 9.14 1.68 -11.26
CA GLN A 128 10.27 0.73 -11.13
C GLN A 128 11.42 1.28 -10.26
N ALA A 129 11.60 2.60 -10.26
CA ALA A 129 12.56 3.27 -9.39
C ALA A 129 12.36 2.96 -7.88
N LEU A 130 11.17 2.47 -7.48
CA LEU A 130 10.92 2.04 -6.10
C LEU A 130 11.88 0.92 -5.68
N LYS A 131 12.26 0.01 -6.57
CA LYS A 131 13.25 -1.05 -6.29
C LYS A 131 14.58 -0.45 -5.83
N GLN A 132 15.04 0.60 -6.49
CA GLN A 132 16.29 1.30 -6.15
C GLN A 132 16.16 2.06 -4.82
N VAL A 133 15.03 2.75 -4.61
CA VAL A 133 14.74 3.45 -3.34
C VAL A 133 14.74 2.48 -2.16
N LEU A 134 14.15 1.30 -2.33
CA LEU A 134 14.14 0.25 -1.31
C LEU A 134 15.47 -0.52 -1.22
N GLY A 135 16.36 -0.40 -2.22
CA GLY A 135 17.63 -1.12 -2.27
C GLY A 135 17.51 -2.60 -2.62
N ILE A 136 16.44 -2.98 -3.32
CA ILE A 136 16.15 -4.36 -3.73
C ILE A 136 16.47 -4.63 -5.21
N SER A 137 17.11 -3.69 -5.89
CA SER A 137 17.43 -3.74 -7.32
C SER A 137 18.28 -4.96 -7.74
N ASP A 138 18.99 -5.57 -6.80
CA ASP A 138 19.91 -6.69 -7.08
C ASP A 138 19.37 -8.06 -6.58
N MET A 139 18.12 -8.16 -6.14
CA MET A 139 17.56 -9.43 -5.66
C MET A 139 17.15 -10.42 -6.78
N ALA A 140 17.38 -10.09 -8.05
CA ALA A 140 17.09 -10.99 -9.17
C ALA A 140 17.94 -12.28 -9.17
N ASP A 141 19.04 -12.33 -8.40
CA ASP A 141 19.98 -13.45 -8.35
C ASP A 141 20.02 -14.23 -7.01
N MET A 142 19.07 -14.02 -6.11
CA MET A 142 18.99 -14.88 -4.93
C MET A 142 18.34 -16.22 -5.31
N PRO A 143 19.09 -17.34 -5.33
CA PRO A 143 18.48 -18.66 -5.52
C PRO A 143 17.50 -18.90 -4.37
N CYS A 144 16.27 -19.33 -4.70
CA CYS A 144 15.34 -19.85 -3.70
C CYS A 144 16.04 -20.98 -2.95
N GLN A 145 16.55 -20.72 -1.77
CA GLN A 145 16.97 -21.79 -0.86
C GLN A 145 15.71 -22.47 -0.36
N GLU A 146 15.38 -23.60 -0.98
CA GLU A 146 14.50 -24.59 -0.36
C GLU A 146 15.16 -25.01 0.96
N THR A 147 14.71 -24.44 2.06
CA THR A 147 15.06 -24.95 3.40
C THR A 147 14.35 -26.28 3.56
N GLY A 148 15.06 -27.35 3.18
CA GLY A 148 14.72 -28.73 3.56
C GLY A 148 14.72 -28.85 5.06
N GLY A 149 13.52 -28.83 5.66
CA GLY A 149 13.32 -28.95 7.10
C GLY A 149 13.66 -30.34 7.58
N GLN A 150 14.73 -30.47 8.37
CA GLN A 150 14.87 -31.54 9.34
C GLN A 150 14.36 -31.04 10.68
N THR A 151 13.25 -31.57 11.12
CA THR A 151 12.68 -31.41 12.47
C THR A 151 13.41 -32.31 13.46
N PRO A 152 13.92 -31.78 14.58
CA PRO A 152 14.04 -32.54 15.84
C PRO A 152 12.78 -32.25 16.66
N GLY A 153 12.10 -33.33 17.06
CA GLY A 153 10.86 -33.27 17.84
C GLY A 153 11.02 -32.64 19.22
N MET A 154 9.98 -31.88 19.61
CA MET A 154 9.63 -31.58 21.00
C MET A 154 8.10 -31.46 21.17
N PRO A 155 7.54 -31.71 22.35
CA PRO A 155 6.16 -32.13 22.54
C PRO A 155 5.15 -31.01 22.59
N ALA A 156 3.90 -31.36 22.25
CA ALA A 156 2.72 -30.53 22.19
C ALA A 156 2.38 -29.84 23.53
N ALA A 157 2.20 -28.51 23.47
CA ALA A 157 1.32 -27.78 24.38
C ALA A 157 0.52 -26.82 23.53
N GLY A 158 -0.80 -26.97 23.56
CA GLY A 158 -1.72 -26.27 22.67
C GLY A 158 -1.76 -24.77 22.89
N MET A 159 -1.61 -24.07 21.79
CA MET A 159 -2.10 -22.69 21.60
C MET A 159 -2.46 -22.55 20.14
N GLN A 160 -3.75 -22.45 19.84
CA GLN A 160 -4.26 -22.14 18.51
C GLN A 160 -3.92 -20.68 18.21
N THR A 161 -2.84 -20.45 17.49
CA THR A 161 -2.61 -19.18 16.79
C THR A 161 -3.22 -19.31 15.41
N ALA A 162 -4.22 -18.50 15.13
CA ALA A 162 -4.77 -18.34 13.79
C ALA A 162 -3.65 -17.81 12.87
N GLU A 163 -3.18 -18.65 11.95
CA GLU A 163 -2.27 -18.24 10.89
C GLU A 163 -3.03 -17.36 9.90
N HIS A 164 -2.86 -16.05 10.01
CA HIS A 164 -3.21 -15.12 8.95
C HIS A 164 -2.10 -15.23 7.89
N LYS A 165 -2.35 -15.98 6.83
CA LYS A 165 -1.53 -15.96 5.61
C LYS A 165 -1.94 -14.75 4.79
N GLU A 166 -1.29 -13.62 4.98
CA GLU A 166 -1.35 -12.52 4.03
C GLU A 166 -0.57 -12.91 2.76
N ALA A 167 -1.29 -13.15 1.67
CA ALA A 167 -0.67 -13.40 0.37
C ALA A 167 -0.52 -12.05 -0.36
N ILE A 168 0.69 -11.48 -0.33
CA ILE A 168 1.04 -10.33 -1.17
C ILE A 168 1.50 -10.88 -2.53
N ALA A 169 0.72 -10.63 -3.58
CA ALA A 169 1.11 -10.93 -4.96
C ALA A 169 1.74 -9.69 -5.59
N VAL A 170 3.02 -9.77 -5.97
CA VAL A 170 3.71 -8.71 -6.71
C VAL A 170 3.80 -9.13 -8.17
N GLN A 171 3.34 -8.28 -9.09
CA GLN A 171 3.41 -8.49 -10.53
C GLN A 171 4.06 -7.28 -11.21
N GLU A 172 4.89 -7.54 -12.21
CA GLU A 172 5.41 -6.53 -13.12
C GLU A 172 4.48 -6.46 -14.34
N VAL A 173 3.95 -5.27 -14.62
CA VAL A 173 3.01 -5.04 -15.73
C VAL A 173 3.64 -4.05 -16.70
N SER A 174 3.75 -4.45 -17.98
CA SER A 174 4.16 -3.59 -19.09
C SER A 174 2.94 -2.98 -19.79
N PHE A 175 3.04 -1.74 -20.27
CA PHE A 175 1.99 -1.01 -20.97
C PHE A 175 2.36 -0.81 -22.44
#